data_d1d88c4b0207667b25535c0dbf8fb3bd
#
_entry.id   d1d88c4b0207667b25535c0dbf8fb3bd
#
_cell.length_a   1.000
_cell.length_b   1.000
_cell.length_c   1.000
_cell.angle_alpha   90.00
_cell.angle_beta   90.00
_cell.angle_gamma   90.00
#
_symmetry.space_group_name_H-M   'P 1'
#
loop_
_entity.id
_entity.type
_entity.pdbx_description
1 polymer ?
#
loop_
_entity_poly.entity_id
_entity_poly.type
_entity_poly.pdbx_seq_one_letter_code
_entity_poly.pdbx_strand_id
1 'polypeptide(L)'
;MLKVGLTGGIGAGKSEVSRLLVECGAVLIDSDRIAREVVEPGTEGLAAVVDAFGADVLAADGGLDRPKLGSIVFADQERLGVLNSIVHPLVRARSEELERAAAPDAVVVHDVPLLTENGLAPLYDLVIVVDTDPATQLDRLVRLRGMTEPDARARMAAQATREQRRAVADIVIDNDVPLDDLRRRVTDVWAELAARARTASQ
;
A
#
# COMPACT_ATOMS: atom_id res chain seq x y z
N MET A 1 -20.51 -2.35 4.06
CA MET A 1 -19.04 -2.15 4.03
C MET A 1 -18.69 -1.35 2.79
N LEU A 2 -17.80 -0.35 2.91
CA LEU A 2 -17.31 0.47 1.79
C LEU A 2 -15.84 0.12 1.52
N LYS A 3 -15.53 -0.32 0.29
CA LYS A 3 -14.15 -0.62 -0.14
C LYS A 3 -13.52 0.59 -0.82
N VAL A 4 -12.46 1.10 -0.22
CA VAL A 4 -11.77 2.31 -0.67
C VAL A 4 -10.36 1.97 -1.14
N GLY A 5 -10.02 2.30 -2.39
CA GLY A 5 -8.65 2.25 -2.88
C GLY A 5 -7.91 3.54 -2.52
N LEU A 6 -6.79 3.43 -1.80
CA LEU A 6 -5.93 4.57 -1.49
C LEU A 6 -4.63 4.48 -2.28
N THR A 7 -4.34 5.49 -3.07
CA THR A 7 -3.13 5.55 -3.89
C THR A 7 -2.50 6.95 -3.86
N GLY A 8 -1.35 7.08 -4.48
CA GLY A 8 -0.61 8.34 -4.58
C GLY A 8 0.80 8.12 -5.11
N GLY A 9 1.39 9.15 -5.69
CA GLY A 9 2.75 9.09 -6.21
C GLY A 9 3.79 8.84 -5.11
N ILE A 10 4.95 8.34 -5.51
CA ILE A 10 6.08 8.19 -4.60
C ILE A 10 6.40 9.54 -3.93
N GLY A 11 6.58 9.57 -2.62
CA GLY A 11 6.82 10.82 -1.88
C GLY A 11 5.58 11.69 -1.63
N ALA A 12 4.37 11.29 -2.09
CA ALA A 12 3.14 12.06 -1.86
C ALA A 12 2.67 12.06 -0.40
N GLY A 13 3.20 11.16 0.44
CA GLY A 13 2.80 11.09 1.86
C GLY A 13 1.57 10.22 2.12
N LYS A 14 1.28 9.26 1.24
CA LYS A 14 0.19 8.29 1.37
C LYS A 14 0.17 7.59 2.74
N SER A 15 1.34 7.22 3.28
CA SER A 15 1.45 6.53 4.58
C SER A 15 0.92 7.37 5.75
N GLU A 16 1.06 8.70 5.70
CA GLU A 16 0.49 9.58 6.72
C GLU A 16 -1.03 9.65 6.62
N VAL A 17 -1.57 9.70 5.39
CA VAL A 17 -3.03 9.64 5.17
C VAL A 17 -3.59 8.29 5.61
N SER A 18 -2.91 7.17 5.29
CA SER A 18 -3.30 5.83 5.78
C SER A 18 -3.37 5.78 7.30
N ARG A 19 -2.34 6.31 7.99
CA ARG A 19 -2.28 6.37 9.45
C ARG A 19 -3.44 7.18 10.04
N LEU A 20 -3.71 8.35 9.47
CA LEU A 20 -4.81 9.22 9.91
C LEU A 20 -6.19 8.58 9.69
N LEU A 21 -6.40 7.86 8.57
CA LEU A 21 -7.65 7.13 8.32
C LEU A 21 -7.83 5.99 9.34
N VAL A 22 -6.77 5.28 9.71
CA VAL A 22 -6.81 4.26 10.78
C VAL A 22 -7.15 4.89 12.13
N GLU A 23 -6.59 6.05 12.47
CA GLU A 23 -6.94 6.79 13.70
C GLU A 23 -8.42 7.20 13.73
N CYS A 24 -9.02 7.44 12.57
CA CYS A 24 -10.46 7.70 12.45
C CYS A 24 -11.33 6.43 12.54
N GLY A 25 -10.76 5.23 12.42
CA GLY A 25 -11.47 3.95 12.53
C GLY A 25 -11.51 3.12 11.25
N ALA A 26 -10.74 3.46 10.21
CA ALA A 26 -10.65 2.64 9.01
C ALA A 26 -9.96 1.31 9.28
N VAL A 27 -10.45 0.25 8.64
CA VAL A 27 -9.73 -1.03 8.52
C VAL A 27 -8.74 -0.90 7.37
N LEU A 28 -7.45 -0.93 7.66
CA LEU A 28 -6.40 -0.80 6.64
C LEU A 28 -5.93 -2.17 6.16
N ILE A 29 -5.98 -2.37 4.84
CA ILE A 29 -5.39 -3.50 4.13
C ILE A 29 -4.20 -2.97 3.34
N ASP A 30 -3.01 -3.18 3.90
CA ASP A 30 -1.73 -2.83 3.29
C ASP A 30 -1.06 -4.12 2.80
N SER A 31 -1.10 -4.35 1.49
CA SER A 31 -0.57 -5.57 0.87
C SER A 31 0.94 -5.72 1.09
N ASP A 32 1.70 -4.65 1.15
CA ASP A 32 3.15 -4.69 1.42
C ASP A 32 3.43 -5.12 2.87
N ARG A 33 2.61 -4.65 3.82
CA ARG A 33 2.70 -5.06 5.22
C ARG A 33 2.28 -6.51 5.37
N ILE A 34 1.17 -6.91 4.76
CA ILE A 34 0.68 -8.29 4.80
C ILE A 34 1.70 -9.25 4.17
N ALA A 35 2.34 -8.89 3.04
CA ALA A 35 3.39 -9.68 2.43
C ALA A 35 4.62 -9.89 3.34
N ARG A 36 4.83 -9.00 4.31
CA ARG A 36 5.84 -9.21 5.36
C ARG A 36 5.33 -10.09 6.48
N GLU A 37 4.09 -9.87 6.92
CA GLU A 37 3.43 -10.63 7.98
C GLU A 37 3.34 -12.13 7.65
N VAL A 38 2.93 -12.49 6.45
CA VAL A 38 2.72 -13.90 6.04
C VAL A 38 3.99 -14.73 5.94
N VAL A 39 5.16 -14.11 6.01
CA VAL A 39 6.47 -14.78 6.04
C VAL A 39 7.27 -14.45 7.30
N GLU A 40 6.60 -14.11 8.40
CA GLU A 40 7.23 -13.94 9.71
C GLU A 40 7.61 -15.29 10.33
N PRO A 41 8.53 -15.32 11.32
CA PRO A 41 8.89 -16.54 12.02
C PRO A 41 7.68 -17.33 12.54
N GLY A 42 7.64 -18.62 12.25
CA GLY A 42 6.56 -19.52 12.67
C GLY A 42 5.35 -19.57 11.74
N THR A 43 5.35 -18.84 10.61
CA THR A 43 4.26 -18.91 9.62
C THR A 43 4.48 -20.04 8.60
N GLU A 44 3.39 -20.56 8.05
CA GLU A 44 3.43 -21.49 6.91
C GLU A 44 4.09 -20.86 5.67
N GLY A 45 3.94 -19.56 5.49
CA GLY A 45 4.56 -18.83 4.40
C GLY A 45 6.08 -18.81 4.47
N LEU A 46 6.66 -18.59 5.66
CA LEU A 46 8.11 -18.68 5.83
C LEU A 46 8.61 -20.11 5.58
N ALA A 47 7.91 -21.13 6.10
CA ALA A 47 8.26 -22.52 5.87
C ALA A 47 8.28 -22.85 4.36
N ALA A 48 7.24 -22.46 3.62
CA ALA A 48 7.17 -22.66 2.17
C ALA A 48 8.28 -21.92 1.39
N VAL A 49 8.66 -20.72 1.84
CA VAL A 49 9.79 -19.99 1.25
C VAL A 49 11.12 -20.72 1.51
N VAL A 50 11.32 -21.22 2.73
CA VAL A 50 12.53 -22.01 3.07
C VAL A 50 12.60 -23.31 2.27
N ASP A 51 11.48 -24.01 2.10
CA ASP A 51 11.43 -25.24 1.29
C ASP A 51 11.78 -24.96 -0.19
N ALA A 52 11.36 -23.83 -0.73
CA ALA A 52 11.61 -23.48 -2.13
C ALA A 52 13.00 -22.88 -2.39
N PHE A 53 13.57 -22.14 -1.43
CA PHE A 53 14.79 -21.35 -1.60
C PHE A 53 15.99 -21.87 -0.79
N GLY A 54 15.74 -22.79 0.14
CA GLY A 54 16.73 -23.34 1.05
C GLY A 54 16.83 -22.56 2.36
N ALA A 55 17.43 -23.21 3.39
CA ALA A 55 17.59 -22.59 4.72
C ALA A 55 18.51 -21.36 4.72
N ASP A 56 19.30 -21.20 3.68
CA ASP A 56 20.21 -20.05 3.52
C ASP A 56 19.50 -18.71 3.43
N VAL A 57 18.21 -18.66 3.14
CA VAL A 57 17.41 -17.41 3.14
C VAL A 57 16.92 -17.01 4.54
N LEU A 58 17.29 -17.75 5.58
CA LEU A 58 17.02 -17.37 6.97
C LEU A 58 18.13 -16.48 7.54
N ALA A 59 17.72 -15.48 8.29
CA ALA A 59 18.62 -14.71 9.14
C ALA A 59 18.91 -15.44 10.46
N ALA A 60 19.90 -14.96 11.24
CA ALA A 60 20.31 -15.58 12.50
C ALA A 60 19.21 -15.62 13.58
N ASP A 61 18.23 -14.73 13.50
CA ASP A 61 17.06 -14.66 14.39
C ASP A 61 15.91 -15.59 13.98
N GLY A 62 16.09 -16.36 12.89
CA GLY A 62 15.07 -17.25 12.34
C GLY A 62 14.06 -16.57 11.43
N GLY A 63 14.19 -15.28 11.21
CA GLY A 63 13.38 -14.52 10.25
C GLY A 63 13.92 -14.64 8.82
N LEU A 64 13.18 -14.08 7.87
CA LEU A 64 13.58 -14.05 6.46
C LEU A 64 14.69 -13.02 6.22
N ASP A 65 15.84 -13.44 5.69
CA ASP A 65 16.88 -12.56 5.16
C ASP A 65 16.40 -11.95 3.82
N ARG A 66 15.67 -10.85 3.92
CA ARG A 66 15.09 -10.16 2.75
C ARG A 66 16.11 -9.66 1.73
N PRO A 67 17.27 -9.09 2.13
CA PRO A 67 18.33 -8.74 1.18
C PRO A 67 18.83 -9.95 0.41
N LYS A 68 19.07 -11.07 1.07
CA LYS A 68 19.56 -12.30 0.45
C LYS A 68 18.52 -12.89 -0.50
N LEU A 69 17.27 -13.06 -0.07
CA LEU A 69 16.19 -13.53 -0.93
C LEU A 69 16.00 -12.58 -2.13
N GLY A 70 16.04 -11.27 -1.89
CA GLY A 70 15.95 -10.25 -2.95
C GLY A 70 17.04 -10.43 -4.00
N SER A 71 18.29 -10.68 -3.61
CA SER A 71 19.39 -10.91 -4.55
C SER A 71 19.17 -12.13 -5.44
N ILE A 72 18.49 -13.16 -4.93
CA ILE A 72 18.17 -14.38 -5.68
C ILE A 72 17.04 -14.09 -6.69
N VAL A 73 15.93 -13.50 -6.24
CA VAL A 73 14.73 -13.38 -7.06
C VAL A 73 14.80 -12.24 -8.07
N PHE A 74 15.55 -11.17 -7.80
CA PHE A 74 15.71 -10.06 -8.77
C PHE A 74 16.70 -10.41 -9.90
N ALA A 75 17.56 -11.40 -9.69
CA ALA A 75 18.46 -11.91 -10.73
C ALA A 75 17.83 -12.99 -11.63
N ASP A 76 16.67 -13.55 -11.22
CA ASP A 76 16.06 -14.70 -11.87
C ASP A 76 14.52 -14.60 -11.84
N GLN A 77 13.93 -14.40 -13.03
CA GLN A 77 12.48 -14.25 -13.20
C GLN A 77 11.68 -15.51 -12.83
N GLU A 78 12.25 -16.70 -13.05
CA GLU A 78 11.61 -17.97 -12.67
C GLU A 78 11.55 -18.07 -11.14
N ARG A 79 12.64 -17.75 -10.44
CA ARG A 79 12.68 -17.70 -8.98
C ARG A 79 11.74 -16.65 -8.42
N LEU A 80 11.63 -15.48 -9.04
CA LEU A 80 10.62 -14.47 -8.66
C LEU A 80 9.21 -15.02 -8.83
N GLY A 81 8.94 -15.75 -9.91
CA GLY A 81 7.67 -16.43 -10.13
C GLY A 81 7.33 -17.43 -9.01
N VAL A 82 8.31 -18.23 -8.57
CA VAL A 82 8.16 -19.17 -7.44
C VAL A 82 7.82 -18.42 -6.16
N LEU A 83 8.54 -17.36 -5.81
CA LEU A 83 8.24 -16.55 -4.62
C LEU A 83 6.82 -15.98 -4.67
N ASN A 84 6.44 -15.40 -5.81
CA ASN A 84 5.11 -14.83 -6.00
C ASN A 84 3.99 -15.88 -5.88
N SER A 85 4.22 -17.10 -6.37
CA SER A 85 3.24 -18.21 -6.25
C SER A 85 3.01 -18.65 -4.81
N ILE A 86 3.98 -18.43 -3.92
CA ILE A 86 3.86 -18.69 -2.48
C ILE A 86 3.19 -17.52 -1.77
N VAL A 87 3.69 -16.30 -1.99
CA VAL A 87 3.31 -15.11 -1.19
C VAL A 87 1.94 -14.56 -1.60
N HIS A 88 1.63 -14.48 -2.91
CA HIS A 88 0.39 -13.84 -3.36
C HIS A 88 -0.89 -14.51 -2.84
N PRO A 89 -1.02 -15.86 -2.82
CA PRO A 89 -2.19 -16.52 -2.23
C PRO A 89 -2.35 -16.22 -0.73
N LEU A 90 -1.25 -16.17 0.02
CA LEU A 90 -1.27 -15.88 1.46
C LEU A 90 -1.68 -14.42 1.73
N VAL A 91 -1.15 -13.48 0.95
CA VAL A 91 -1.54 -12.06 1.03
C VAL A 91 -3.03 -11.92 0.74
N ARG A 92 -3.52 -12.58 -0.31
CA ARG A 92 -4.93 -12.55 -0.68
C ARG A 92 -5.82 -13.12 0.42
N ALA A 93 -5.49 -14.31 0.93
CA ALA A 93 -6.25 -14.97 2.00
C ALA A 93 -6.31 -14.09 3.27
N ARG A 94 -5.18 -13.48 3.64
CA ARG A 94 -5.12 -12.57 4.80
C ARG A 94 -5.92 -11.29 4.59
N SER A 95 -5.87 -10.72 3.39
CA SER A 95 -6.69 -9.55 3.03
C SER A 95 -8.18 -9.85 3.11
N GLU A 96 -8.61 -11.00 2.55
CA GLU A 96 -10.00 -11.45 2.61
C GLU A 96 -10.46 -11.77 4.05
N GLU A 97 -9.57 -12.27 4.91
CA GLU A 97 -9.85 -12.47 6.34
C GLU A 97 -10.09 -11.13 7.05
N LEU A 98 -9.24 -10.14 6.83
CA LEU A 98 -9.41 -8.79 7.38
C LEU A 98 -10.70 -8.13 6.91
N GLU A 99 -11.05 -8.27 5.62
CA GLU A 99 -12.32 -7.78 5.09
C GLU A 99 -13.51 -8.46 5.77
N ARG A 100 -13.49 -9.79 5.89
CA ARG A 100 -14.58 -10.55 6.51
C ARG A 100 -14.75 -10.28 8.01
N ALA A 101 -13.66 -9.92 8.69
CA ALA A 101 -13.69 -9.55 10.11
C ALA A 101 -14.19 -8.12 10.34
N ALA A 102 -14.24 -7.29 9.29
CA ALA A 102 -14.73 -5.92 9.38
C ALA A 102 -16.26 -5.88 9.57
N ALA A 103 -16.75 -4.88 10.30
CA ALA A 103 -18.19 -4.67 10.50
C ALA A 103 -18.91 -4.41 9.15
N PRO A 104 -20.21 -4.73 9.04
CA PRO A 104 -20.98 -4.52 7.81
C PRO A 104 -21.00 -3.08 7.31
N ASP A 105 -20.84 -2.11 8.20
CA ASP A 105 -20.77 -0.67 7.93
C ASP A 105 -19.34 -0.11 8.01
N ALA A 106 -18.32 -0.98 8.04
CA ALA A 106 -16.93 -0.55 8.06
C ALA A 106 -16.50 0.12 6.76
N VAL A 107 -15.54 1.04 6.88
CA VAL A 107 -14.74 1.55 5.76
C VAL A 107 -13.44 0.77 5.72
N VAL A 108 -13.23 0.00 4.66
CA VAL A 108 -12.03 -0.80 4.43
C VAL A 108 -11.18 -0.09 3.39
N VAL A 109 -10.00 0.34 3.81
CA VAL A 109 -9.05 1.08 2.97
C VAL A 109 -7.94 0.15 2.51
N HIS A 110 -7.84 -0.05 1.21
CA HIS A 110 -6.75 -0.78 0.57
C HIS A 110 -5.64 0.19 0.18
N ASP A 111 -4.47 0.04 0.78
CA ASP A 111 -3.28 0.79 0.38
C ASP A 111 -2.65 0.15 -0.85
N VAL A 112 -2.79 0.81 -2.02
CA VAL A 112 -2.42 0.28 -3.33
C VAL A 112 -1.48 1.26 -4.05
N PRO A 113 -0.16 1.09 -3.95
CA PRO A 113 0.81 2.02 -4.54
C PRO A 113 0.69 2.21 -6.05
N LEU A 114 0.35 1.14 -6.79
CA LEU A 114 0.28 1.11 -8.26
C LEU A 114 -1.16 0.90 -8.76
N LEU A 115 -2.14 1.52 -8.09
CA LEU A 115 -3.56 1.38 -8.42
C LEU A 115 -3.86 1.86 -9.85
N THR A 116 -3.35 3.02 -10.20
CA THR A 116 -3.57 3.66 -11.51
C THR A 116 -2.86 2.90 -12.62
N GLU A 117 -1.59 2.56 -12.40
CA GLU A 117 -0.73 1.84 -13.35
C GLU A 117 -1.32 0.48 -13.74
N ASN A 118 -1.92 -0.20 -12.78
CA ASN A 118 -2.52 -1.53 -12.97
C ASN A 118 -4.01 -1.50 -13.31
N GLY A 119 -4.62 -0.32 -13.46
CA GLY A 119 -6.04 -0.18 -13.80
C GLY A 119 -7.00 -0.74 -12.75
N LEU A 120 -6.63 -0.69 -11.46
CA LEU A 120 -7.36 -1.36 -10.38
C LEU A 120 -8.52 -0.52 -9.82
N ALA A 121 -8.71 0.71 -10.27
CA ALA A 121 -9.79 1.59 -9.80
C ALA A 121 -11.17 0.92 -9.79
N PRO A 122 -11.58 0.14 -10.82
CA PRO A 122 -12.90 -0.51 -10.84
C PRO A 122 -13.13 -1.58 -9.76
N LEU A 123 -12.10 -1.98 -9.02
CA LEU A 123 -12.23 -2.96 -7.93
C LEU A 123 -12.68 -2.33 -6.59
N TYR A 124 -12.78 -1.01 -6.54
CA TYR A 124 -13.11 -0.24 -5.34
C TYR A 124 -14.40 0.55 -5.55
N ASP A 125 -15.16 0.72 -4.48
CA ASP A 125 -16.37 1.55 -4.49
C ASP A 125 -16.01 3.04 -4.60
N LEU A 126 -14.78 3.40 -4.18
CA LEU A 126 -14.26 4.75 -4.19
C LEU A 126 -12.72 4.74 -4.20
N VAL A 127 -12.12 5.66 -4.95
CA VAL A 127 -10.66 5.85 -5.01
C VAL A 127 -10.26 7.18 -4.40
N ILE A 128 -9.37 7.12 -3.41
CA ILE A 128 -8.70 8.29 -2.83
C ILE A 128 -7.30 8.39 -3.42
N VAL A 129 -6.98 9.56 -3.98
CA VAL A 129 -5.62 9.88 -4.43
C VAL A 129 -5.00 10.91 -3.50
N VAL A 130 -3.88 10.55 -2.89
CA VAL A 130 -3.03 11.51 -2.18
C VAL A 130 -2.17 12.22 -3.22
N ASP A 131 -2.43 13.51 -3.38
CA ASP A 131 -1.78 14.35 -4.38
C ASP A 131 -0.77 15.30 -3.72
N THR A 132 0.31 15.57 -4.42
CA THR A 132 1.37 16.45 -3.96
C THR A 132 2.10 17.00 -5.18
N ASP A 133 2.52 18.26 -5.11
CA ASP A 133 3.30 18.88 -6.16
C ASP A 133 4.59 18.10 -6.45
N PRO A 134 4.98 17.91 -7.72
CA PRO A 134 6.18 17.19 -8.09
C PRO A 134 7.48 17.72 -7.45
N ALA A 135 7.58 19.03 -7.22
CA ALA A 135 8.74 19.60 -6.54
C ALA A 135 8.80 19.18 -5.07
N THR A 136 7.65 19.17 -4.38
CA THR A 136 7.53 18.66 -3.00
C THR A 136 7.81 17.17 -2.92
N GLN A 137 7.33 16.36 -3.88
CA GLN A 137 7.65 14.94 -3.95
C GLN A 137 9.15 14.71 -4.06
N LEU A 138 9.81 15.43 -4.98
CA LEU A 138 11.26 15.35 -5.19
C LEU A 138 12.03 15.74 -3.93
N ASP A 139 11.69 16.86 -3.30
CA ASP A 139 12.32 17.31 -2.04
C ASP A 139 12.20 16.26 -0.95
N ARG A 140 11.00 15.69 -0.75
CA ARG A 140 10.78 14.62 0.24
C ARG A 140 11.60 13.36 -0.05
N LEU A 141 11.72 12.95 -1.30
CA LEU A 141 12.50 11.77 -1.68
C LEU A 141 14.00 11.98 -1.42
N VAL A 142 14.52 13.15 -1.74
CA VAL A 142 15.93 13.47 -1.53
C VAL A 142 16.22 13.69 -0.04
N ARG A 143 15.47 14.57 0.64
CA ARG A 143 15.80 14.99 2.01
C ARG A 143 15.38 13.99 3.08
N LEU A 144 14.20 13.35 2.92
CA LEU A 144 13.67 12.44 3.95
C LEU A 144 14.02 10.97 3.70
N ARG A 145 14.22 10.56 2.43
CA ARG A 145 14.56 9.17 2.08
C ARG A 145 16.01 8.98 1.64
N GLY A 146 16.81 10.05 1.58
CA GLY A 146 18.22 10.00 1.21
C GLY A 146 18.49 9.54 -0.22
N MET A 147 17.50 9.68 -1.12
CA MET A 147 17.69 9.31 -2.52
C MET A 147 18.53 10.36 -3.25
N THR A 148 19.30 9.94 -4.26
CA THR A 148 19.88 10.90 -5.20
C THR A 148 18.77 11.53 -6.04
N GLU A 149 18.96 12.79 -6.47
CA GLU A 149 17.95 13.45 -7.30
C GLU A 149 17.67 12.71 -8.62
N PRO A 150 18.69 12.19 -9.36
CA PRO A 150 18.46 11.37 -10.55
C PRO A 150 17.59 10.13 -10.27
N ASP A 151 17.85 9.40 -9.18
CA ASP A 151 17.06 8.21 -8.81
C ASP A 151 15.64 8.58 -8.44
N ALA A 152 15.44 9.67 -7.69
CA ALA A 152 14.13 10.16 -7.34
C ALA A 152 13.31 10.52 -8.58
N ARG A 153 13.89 11.27 -9.52
CA ARG A 153 13.24 11.62 -10.80
C ARG A 153 12.92 10.38 -11.65
N ALA A 154 13.84 9.42 -11.74
CA ALA A 154 13.63 8.17 -12.47
C ALA A 154 12.45 7.38 -11.89
N ARG A 155 12.35 7.28 -10.55
CA ARG A 155 11.21 6.59 -9.90
C ARG A 155 9.90 7.34 -10.07
N MET A 156 9.90 8.66 -10.03
CA MET A 156 8.69 9.46 -10.30
C MET A 156 8.23 9.26 -11.75
N ALA A 157 9.16 9.25 -12.71
CA ALA A 157 8.86 9.08 -14.13
C ALA A 157 8.36 7.66 -14.49
N ALA A 158 8.71 6.65 -13.69
CA ALA A 158 8.26 5.27 -13.88
C ALA A 158 6.80 5.03 -13.41
N GLN A 159 6.20 5.98 -12.70
CA GLN A 159 4.81 5.92 -12.24
C GLN A 159 3.85 6.63 -13.22
N ALA A 160 2.56 6.37 -13.06
CA ALA A 160 1.51 7.14 -13.74
C ALA A 160 1.68 8.64 -13.50
N THR A 161 1.29 9.46 -14.45
CA THR A 161 1.36 10.92 -14.28
C THR A 161 0.38 11.40 -13.20
N ARG A 162 0.60 12.62 -12.71
CA ARG A 162 -0.31 13.27 -11.75
C ARG A 162 -1.72 13.35 -12.30
N GLU A 163 -1.86 13.71 -13.59
CA GLU A 163 -3.13 13.82 -14.29
C GLU A 163 -3.84 12.47 -14.38
N GLN A 164 -3.11 11.41 -14.73
CA GLN A 164 -3.67 10.06 -14.80
C GLN A 164 -4.16 9.59 -13.42
N ARG A 165 -3.42 9.85 -12.33
CA ARG A 165 -3.88 9.53 -10.98
C ARG A 165 -5.12 10.32 -10.61
N ARG A 166 -5.14 11.62 -10.86
CA ARG A 166 -6.31 12.48 -10.56
C ARG A 166 -7.54 12.09 -11.38
N ALA A 167 -7.36 11.58 -12.59
CA ALA A 167 -8.46 11.16 -13.46
C ALA A 167 -9.24 9.94 -12.92
N VAL A 168 -8.63 9.09 -12.10
CA VAL A 168 -9.29 7.92 -11.48
C VAL A 168 -9.76 8.19 -10.05
N ALA A 169 -9.52 9.40 -9.53
CA ALA A 169 -9.85 9.76 -8.15
C ALA A 169 -11.33 10.18 -8.02
N ASP A 170 -12.03 9.60 -7.06
CA ASP A 170 -13.29 10.14 -6.56
C ASP A 170 -13.04 11.25 -5.53
N ILE A 171 -11.98 11.09 -4.72
CA ILE A 171 -11.53 12.07 -3.74
C ILE A 171 -10.04 12.34 -3.91
N VAL A 172 -9.66 13.61 -3.95
CA VAL A 172 -8.25 14.03 -3.91
C VAL A 172 -7.96 14.63 -2.54
N ILE A 173 -6.93 14.12 -1.88
CA ILE A 173 -6.36 14.69 -0.66
C ILE A 173 -5.05 15.37 -1.02
N ASP A 174 -5.05 16.70 -1.03
CA ASP A 174 -3.84 17.50 -1.22
C ASP A 174 -2.96 17.42 0.03
N ASN A 175 -1.68 17.10 -0.15
CA ASN A 175 -0.71 16.96 0.92
C ASN A 175 0.49 17.93 0.76
N ASP A 176 0.27 19.07 0.12
CA ASP A 176 1.19 20.22 0.13
C ASP A 176 0.84 21.25 1.22
N VAL A 177 0.27 20.76 2.32
CA VAL A 177 -0.25 21.56 3.43
C VAL A 177 0.41 21.15 4.74
N PRO A 178 0.35 22.01 5.79
CA PRO A 178 0.76 21.62 7.14
C PRO A 178 0.00 20.39 7.66
N LEU A 179 0.63 19.63 8.55
CA LEU A 179 0.06 18.39 9.09
C LEU A 179 -1.32 18.56 9.73
N ASP A 180 -1.55 19.68 10.42
CA ASP A 180 -2.85 19.94 11.07
C ASP A 180 -3.96 20.18 10.02
N ASP A 181 -3.63 20.78 8.89
CA ASP A 181 -4.56 20.98 7.77
C ASP A 181 -4.86 19.64 7.09
N LEU A 182 -3.84 18.80 6.89
CA LEU A 182 -4.02 17.45 6.41
C LEU A 182 -4.92 16.62 7.34
N ARG A 183 -4.72 16.70 8.66
CA ARG A 183 -5.58 16.03 9.65
C ARG A 183 -7.04 16.46 9.52
N ARG A 184 -7.30 17.77 9.43
CA ARG A 184 -8.66 18.28 9.22
C ARG A 184 -9.26 17.72 7.94
N ARG A 185 -8.52 17.79 6.83
CA ARG A 185 -8.98 17.27 5.55
C ARG A 185 -9.30 15.77 5.59
N VAL A 186 -8.44 14.96 6.22
CA VAL A 186 -8.69 13.51 6.39
C VAL A 186 -9.92 13.26 7.28
N THR A 187 -10.11 14.04 8.34
CA THR A 187 -11.30 13.94 9.19
C THR A 187 -12.58 14.25 8.41
N ASP A 188 -12.58 15.27 7.56
CA ASP A 188 -13.74 15.61 6.71
C ASP A 188 -14.04 14.49 5.70
N VAL A 189 -12.99 13.97 5.04
CA VAL A 189 -13.11 12.82 4.14
C VAL A 189 -13.63 11.60 4.88
N TRP A 190 -13.13 11.32 6.08
CA TRP A 190 -13.62 10.22 6.91
C TRP A 190 -15.12 10.33 7.21
N ALA A 191 -15.60 11.51 7.56
CA ALA A 191 -17.03 11.73 7.83
C ALA A 191 -17.89 11.39 6.60
N GLU A 192 -17.44 11.73 5.40
CA GLU A 192 -18.09 11.36 4.14
C GLU A 192 -18.07 9.84 3.90
N LEU A 193 -16.91 9.18 4.06
CA LEU A 193 -16.76 7.73 3.87
C LEU A 193 -17.66 6.95 4.84
N ALA A 194 -17.66 7.33 6.13
CA ALA A 194 -18.48 6.69 7.16
C ALA A 194 -19.99 6.86 6.90
N ALA A 195 -20.41 8.01 6.35
CA ALA A 195 -21.80 8.21 5.94
C ALA A 195 -22.18 7.29 4.78
N ARG A 196 -21.34 7.18 3.75
CA ARG A 196 -21.55 6.29 2.59
C ARG A 196 -21.58 4.81 3.00
N ALA A 197 -20.68 4.38 3.89
CA ALA A 197 -20.62 3.00 4.37
C ALA A 197 -21.90 2.60 5.11
N ARG A 198 -22.46 3.47 5.95
CA ARG A 198 -23.75 3.25 6.62
C ARG A 198 -24.92 3.13 5.64
N THR A 199 -24.95 3.95 4.60
CA THR A 199 -26.04 3.91 3.59
C THR A 199 -25.96 2.63 2.75
N ALA A 200 -24.76 2.14 2.43
CA ALA A 200 -24.58 0.90 1.67
C ALA A 200 -24.94 -0.38 2.47
N SER A 201 -25.12 -0.27 3.78
CA SER A 201 -25.42 -1.39 4.68
C SER A 201 -26.92 -1.51 5.01
N GLN A 202 -27.75 -0.58 4.50
CA GLN A 202 -29.21 -0.59 4.62
C GLN A 202 -29.85 -1.22 3.40
#